data_b9ba3f3395e7559e281e6314900af092
#
_entry.id   b9ba3f3395e7559e281e6314900af092
#
_cell.length_a   1.000
_cell.length_b   1.000
_cell.length_c   1.000
_cell.angle_alpha   90.00
_cell.angle_beta   90.00
_cell.angle_gamma   90.00
#
_symmetry.space_group_name_H-M   'P 1'
#
loop_
_entity.id
_entity.type
_entity.pdbx_description
1 polymer ?
#
loop_
_entity_poly.entity_id
_entity_poly.type
_entity_poly.pdbx_seq_one_letter_code
_entity_poly.pdbx_strand_id
1 'polypeptide(L)'
;MQQLPKFDAIIHLAGKAHDTKNRSASQVYFDINTGLTQKIFDFFLESSAKKFIFFSSVKAAADSVVGDMLTEDVIPTPVGPYGESKIAAESYIKEHFILPTTSSGYLPPLNSPVNRGKTTSPEEENVRYSDKRVYILRPCMIHGPGNKGNLNLLYNVVKKGIPWPLGDFENKRSFTSIDNLCYVVEGLLTKDVASGIYHMGDDEALSTNELIALMCEAMGRSLTSGK
;
A
#
# COMPACT_ATOMS: atom_id res chain seq x y z
N MET A 1 -3.46 -33.14 4.47
CA MET A 1 -3.07 -31.70 4.52
C MET A 1 -1.81 -31.59 5.35
N GLN A 2 -0.71 -31.06 4.83
CA GLN A 2 0.46 -30.76 5.65
C GLN A 2 0.06 -29.65 6.65
N GLN A 3 0.24 -29.92 7.94
CA GLN A 3 0.05 -28.88 8.96
C GLN A 3 1.13 -27.82 8.77
N LEU A 4 0.72 -26.57 8.60
CA LEU A 4 1.64 -25.46 8.61
C LEU A 4 2.35 -25.37 9.98
N PRO A 5 3.64 -25.02 10.04
CA PRO A 5 4.32 -24.78 11.30
C PRO A 5 3.62 -23.64 12.06
N LYS A 6 3.81 -23.59 13.39
CA LYS A 6 3.33 -22.43 14.18
C LYS A 6 4.03 -21.17 13.70
N PHE A 7 3.28 -20.10 13.54
CA PHE A 7 3.76 -18.77 13.16
C PHE A 7 3.00 -17.70 13.93
N ASP A 8 3.64 -16.57 14.19
CA ASP A 8 3.10 -15.48 15.00
C ASP A 8 2.51 -14.35 14.16
N ALA A 9 2.91 -14.25 12.90
CA ALA A 9 2.47 -13.20 12.01
C ALA A 9 2.29 -13.69 10.56
N ILE A 10 1.42 -13.00 9.84
CA ILE A 10 1.27 -13.14 8.38
C ILE A 10 1.59 -11.79 7.75
N ILE A 11 2.57 -11.77 6.83
CA ILE A 11 2.86 -10.62 5.99
C ILE A 11 2.35 -10.92 4.58
N HIS A 12 1.26 -10.26 4.19
CA HIS A 12 0.62 -10.47 2.90
C HIS A 12 1.12 -9.48 1.85
N LEU A 13 2.14 -9.90 1.11
CA LEU A 13 2.78 -9.15 0.03
C LEU A 13 2.20 -9.49 -1.35
N ALA A 14 1.52 -10.64 -1.47
CA ALA A 14 1.04 -11.10 -2.76
C ALA A 14 0.01 -10.11 -3.34
N GLY A 15 0.22 -9.75 -4.59
CA GLY A 15 -0.67 -8.84 -5.29
C GLY A 15 -0.22 -8.60 -6.72
N LYS A 16 -1.16 -8.23 -7.58
CA LYS A 16 -0.90 -7.79 -8.94
C LYS A 16 -0.80 -6.27 -8.96
N ALA A 17 0.40 -5.73 -9.24
CA ALA A 17 0.67 -4.29 -9.24
C ALA A 17 0.95 -3.74 -10.66
N HIS A 18 1.69 -4.45 -11.48
CA HIS A 18 2.19 -3.95 -12.76
C HIS A 18 1.69 -4.76 -13.94
N ASP A 19 0.95 -4.09 -14.81
CA ASP A 19 0.70 -4.55 -16.15
C ASP A 19 1.10 -3.45 -17.14
N THR A 20 2.40 -3.28 -17.32
CA THR A 20 2.98 -2.27 -18.23
C THR A 20 2.50 -2.42 -19.68
N LYS A 21 1.89 -3.55 -20.01
CA LYS A 21 1.34 -3.84 -21.35
C LYS A 21 -0.19 -3.69 -21.40
N ASN A 22 -0.83 -3.35 -20.26
CA ASN A 22 -2.29 -3.20 -20.12
C ASN A 22 -3.10 -4.36 -20.73
N ARG A 23 -2.60 -5.60 -20.59
CA ARG A 23 -3.17 -6.81 -21.20
C ARG A 23 -4.10 -7.59 -20.27
N SER A 24 -4.06 -7.29 -18.98
CA SER A 24 -4.87 -8.02 -18.00
C SER A 24 -6.27 -7.42 -17.92
N ALA A 25 -7.28 -8.27 -17.96
CA ALA A 25 -8.64 -7.87 -17.63
C ALA A 25 -8.71 -7.34 -16.20
N SER A 26 -9.57 -6.36 -15.93
CA SER A 26 -9.79 -5.80 -14.60
C SER A 26 -10.08 -6.87 -13.54
N GLN A 27 -10.83 -7.90 -13.91
CA GLN A 27 -11.19 -9.01 -13.03
C GLN A 27 -9.98 -9.71 -12.40
N VAL A 28 -8.87 -9.85 -13.14
CA VAL A 28 -7.65 -10.50 -12.61
C VAL A 28 -7.05 -9.71 -11.43
N TYR A 29 -7.20 -8.38 -11.41
CA TYR A 29 -6.79 -7.57 -10.26
C TYR A 29 -7.65 -7.87 -9.04
N PHE A 30 -8.96 -7.97 -9.21
CA PHE A 30 -9.87 -8.29 -8.11
C PHE A 30 -9.67 -9.72 -7.61
N ASP A 31 -9.49 -10.70 -8.49
CA ASP A 31 -9.26 -12.09 -8.10
C ASP A 31 -7.98 -12.23 -7.25
N ILE A 32 -6.90 -11.54 -7.65
CA ILE A 32 -5.61 -11.62 -6.98
C ILE A 32 -5.55 -10.68 -5.76
N ASN A 33 -5.88 -9.39 -5.93
CA ASN A 33 -5.69 -8.41 -4.85
C ASN A 33 -6.79 -8.49 -3.80
N THR A 34 -8.04 -8.74 -4.20
CA THR A 34 -9.18 -8.83 -3.28
C THR A 34 -9.43 -10.27 -2.87
N GLY A 35 -9.68 -11.16 -3.82
CA GLY A 35 -10.09 -12.53 -3.53
C GLY A 35 -9.04 -13.36 -2.78
N LEU A 36 -7.75 -13.20 -3.11
CA LEU A 36 -6.69 -13.85 -2.35
C LEU A 36 -6.54 -13.24 -0.94
N THR A 37 -6.66 -11.90 -0.82
CA THR A 37 -6.60 -11.23 0.48
C THR A 37 -7.71 -11.71 1.41
N GLN A 38 -8.94 -11.85 0.92
CA GLN A 38 -10.06 -12.40 1.69
C GLN A 38 -9.72 -13.76 2.28
N LYS A 39 -9.26 -14.71 1.45
CA LYS A 39 -8.90 -16.06 1.88
C LYS A 39 -7.78 -16.09 2.92
N ILE A 40 -6.74 -15.26 2.74
CA ILE A 40 -5.60 -15.20 3.66
C ILE A 40 -6.04 -14.53 4.97
N PHE A 41 -6.89 -13.52 4.90
CA PHE A 41 -7.39 -12.82 6.07
C PHE A 41 -8.33 -13.70 6.90
N ASP A 42 -9.24 -14.44 6.27
CA ASP A 42 -10.11 -15.43 6.94
C ASP A 42 -9.26 -16.47 7.65
N PHE A 43 -8.24 -17.00 6.98
CA PHE A 43 -7.28 -17.93 7.58
C PHE A 43 -6.54 -17.29 8.77
N PHE A 44 -6.14 -16.02 8.68
CA PHE A 44 -5.53 -15.30 9.81
C PHE A 44 -6.49 -15.23 11.02
N LEU A 45 -7.75 -14.89 10.80
CA LEU A 45 -8.74 -14.77 11.87
C LEU A 45 -8.94 -16.10 12.62
N GLU A 46 -8.85 -17.22 11.93
CA GLU A 46 -9.00 -18.59 12.49
C GLU A 46 -7.68 -19.14 13.06
N SER A 47 -6.53 -18.59 12.66
CA SER A 47 -5.22 -19.07 13.07
C SER A 47 -4.81 -18.57 14.47
N SER A 48 -3.73 -19.14 15.01
CA SER A 48 -3.09 -18.66 16.25
C SER A 48 -2.21 -17.42 16.06
N ALA A 49 -2.01 -16.95 14.82
CA ALA A 49 -1.21 -15.78 14.51
C ALA A 49 -1.80 -14.52 15.18
N LYS A 50 -0.90 -13.66 15.68
CA LYS A 50 -1.27 -12.46 16.41
C LYS A 50 -1.23 -11.21 15.54
N LYS A 51 -0.49 -11.20 14.45
CA LYS A 51 -0.27 -10.01 13.62
C LYS A 51 -0.53 -10.31 12.15
N PHE A 52 -1.26 -9.40 11.50
CA PHE A 52 -1.50 -9.42 10.06
C PHE A 52 -1.04 -8.11 9.45
N ILE A 53 -0.12 -8.16 8.50
CA ILE A 53 0.38 -6.98 7.79
C ILE A 53 -0.02 -7.12 6.33
N PHE A 54 -0.93 -6.25 5.87
CA PHE A 54 -1.40 -6.21 4.48
C PHE A 54 -0.72 -5.09 3.73
N PHE A 55 -0.07 -5.42 2.62
CA PHE A 55 0.50 -4.44 1.72
C PHE A 55 -0.54 -3.97 0.71
N SER A 56 -1.15 -2.84 1.04
CA SER A 56 -1.99 -2.06 0.14
C SER A 56 -1.15 -1.10 -0.72
N SER A 57 -1.61 0.09 -0.98
CA SER A 57 -0.92 1.14 -1.73
C SER A 57 -1.58 2.49 -1.47
N VAL A 58 -0.87 3.59 -1.58
CA VAL A 58 -1.49 4.92 -1.63
C VAL A 58 -2.49 5.06 -2.79
N LYS A 59 -2.34 4.28 -3.86
CA LYS A 59 -3.31 4.20 -4.97
C LYS A 59 -4.68 3.65 -4.57
N ALA A 60 -4.79 2.94 -3.43
CA ALA A 60 -6.08 2.56 -2.86
C ALA A 60 -6.81 3.78 -2.26
N ALA A 61 -6.07 4.77 -1.80
CA ALA A 61 -6.64 6.00 -1.25
C ALA A 61 -6.95 7.02 -2.34
N ALA A 62 -5.98 7.35 -3.19
CA ALA A 62 -6.16 8.32 -4.27
C ALA A 62 -5.12 8.13 -5.40
N ASP A 63 -5.44 8.61 -6.59
CA ASP A 63 -4.50 8.67 -7.71
C ASP A 63 -3.65 9.94 -7.68
N SER A 64 -4.21 11.02 -7.18
CA SER A 64 -3.55 12.32 -6.99
C SER A 64 -3.92 12.92 -5.64
N VAL A 65 -3.06 13.75 -5.11
CA VAL A 65 -3.28 14.48 -3.87
C VAL A 65 -4.04 15.77 -4.17
N VAL A 66 -5.10 16.01 -3.40
CA VAL A 66 -5.80 17.30 -3.39
C VAL A 66 -5.33 18.04 -2.13
N GLY A 67 -4.64 19.18 -2.32
CA GLY A 67 -3.94 19.88 -1.23
C GLY A 67 -2.49 19.47 -1.10
N ASP A 68 -1.93 19.61 0.09
CA ASP A 68 -0.49 19.47 0.31
C ASP A 68 -0.06 18.03 0.65
N MET A 69 -0.95 17.25 1.28
CA MET A 69 -0.64 15.94 1.80
C MET A 69 -1.84 14.98 1.71
N LEU A 70 -1.56 13.72 1.40
CA LEU A 70 -2.53 12.63 1.49
C LEU A 70 -2.42 12.00 2.89
N THR A 71 -3.49 12.11 3.67
CA THR A 71 -3.57 11.55 5.02
C THR A 71 -4.39 10.26 5.05
N GLU A 72 -4.30 9.48 6.13
CA GLU A 72 -4.98 8.19 6.27
C GLU A 72 -6.51 8.31 6.38
N ASP A 73 -7.02 9.46 6.77
CA ASP A 73 -8.45 9.76 6.92
C ASP A 73 -9.14 10.23 5.64
N VAL A 74 -8.39 10.31 4.53
CA VAL A 74 -8.96 10.68 3.22
C VAL A 74 -10.08 9.71 2.81
N ILE A 75 -11.15 10.25 2.25
CA ILE A 75 -12.18 9.43 1.60
C ILE A 75 -11.57 8.82 0.34
N PRO A 76 -11.49 7.47 0.23
CA PRO A 76 -10.82 6.84 -0.88
C PRO A 76 -11.48 7.13 -2.22
N THR A 77 -10.69 7.57 -3.20
CA THR A 77 -11.08 7.82 -4.59
C THR A 77 -10.11 7.14 -5.54
N PRO A 78 -10.01 5.78 -5.50
CA PRO A 78 -9.07 5.05 -6.34
C PRO A 78 -9.43 5.18 -7.82
N VAL A 79 -8.40 5.15 -8.68
CA VAL A 79 -8.56 5.17 -10.13
C VAL A 79 -7.95 3.92 -10.73
N GLY A 80 -8.78 3.20 -11.48
CA GLY A 80 -8.41 2.00 -12.20
C GLY A 80 -8.32 0.73 -11.34
N PRO A 81 -8.25 -0.44 -12.01
CA PRO A 81 -8.49 -1.74 -11.39
C PRO A 81 -7.49 -2.09 -10.28
N TYR A 82 -6.27 -1.54 -10.32
CA TYR A 82 -5.28 -1.76 -9.26
C TYR A 82 -5.72 -1.09 -7.94
N GLY A 83 -5.97 0.23 -7.97
CA GLY A 83 -6.41 0.97 -6.78
C GLY A 83 -7.74 0.46 -6.26
N GLU A 84 -8.70 0.24 -7.16
CA GLU A 84 -10.04 -0.28 -6.85
C GLU A 84 -9.99 -1.67 -6.19
N SER A 85 -9.15 -2.58 -6.68
CA SER A 85 -9.00 -3.90 -6.09
C SER A 85 -8.29 -3.88 -4.73
N LYS A 86 -7.35 -2.94 -4.53
CA LYS A 86 -6.68 -2.75 -3.23
C LYS A 86 -7.63 -2.17 -2.18
N ILE A 87 -8.43 -1.15 -2.53
CA ILE A 87 -9.41 -0.60 -1.58
C ILE A 87 -10.53 -1.61 -1.26
N ALA A 88 -10.94 -2.44 -2.22
CA ALA A 88 -11.90 -3.52 -1.96
C ALA A 88 -11.35 -4.55 -0.96
N ALA A 89 -10.06 -4.87 -1.03
CA ALA A 89 -9.39 -5.73 -0.05
C ALA A 89 -9.32 -5.08 1.34
N GLU A 90 -9.00 -3.77 1.42
CA GLU A 90 -9.02 -3.03 2.68
C GLU A 90 -10.42 -2.96 3.29
N SER A 91 -11.45 -2.76 2.47
CA SER A 91 -12.84 -2.73 2.92
C SER A 91 -13.24 -4.06 3.53
N TYR A 92 -12.86 -5.19 2.90
CA TYR A 92 -13.10 -6.51 3.46
C TYR A 92 -12.45 -6.70 4.83
N ILE A 93 -11.17 -6.28 4.96
CA ILE A 93 -10.45 -6.35 6.25
C ILE A 93 -11.17 -5.52 7.32
N LYS A 94 -11.60 -4.29 7.00
CA LYS A 94 -12.31 -3.38 7.91
C LYS A 94 -13.70 -3.88 8.30
N GLU A 95 -14.37 -4.62 7.43
CA GLU A 95 -15.68 -5.21 7.71
C GLU A 95 -15.60 -6.41 8.67
N HIS A 96 -14.43 -7.10 8.71
CA HIS A 96 -14.24 -8.31 9.52
C HIS A 96 -13.30 -8.11 10.71
N PHE A 97 -12.74 -6.92 10.85
CA PHE A 97 -11.87 -6.56 11.98
C PHE A 97 -12.00 -5.07 12.27
N ILE A 98 -12.41 -4.72 13.50
CA ILE A 98 -12.57 -3.34 13.90
C ILE A 98 -11.20 -2.71 14.09
N LEU A 99 -10.80 -1.85 13.16
CA LEU A 99 -9.62 -1.01 13.32
C LEU A 99 -9.99 0.17 14.24
N PRO A 100 -9.13 0.52 15.23
CA PRO A 100 -9.31 1.74 15.98
C PRO A 100 -9.39 2.93 15.02
N THR A 101 -10.44 3.73 15.14
CA THR A 101 -10.54 4.98 14.37
C THR A 101 -9.41 5.90 14.83
N THR A 102 -8.46 6.21 13.94
CA THR A 102 -7.65 7.41 14.06
C THR A 102 -8.63 8.58 14.12
N SER A 103 -8.42 9.51 14.99
CA SER A 103 -9.30 10.57 15.52
C SER A 103 -10.12 11.44 14.54
N SER A 104 -10.53 10.93 13.40
CA SER A 104 -11.46 11.54 12.46
C SER A 104 -12.63 10.58 12.22
N GLY A 105 -13.79 10.95 12.72
CA GLY A 105 -15.01 10.13 12.83
C GLY A 105 -15.63 9.66 11.50
N TYR A 106 -14.95 8.82 10.75
CA TYR A 106 -15.56 8.10 9.63
C TYR A 106 -16.31 6.87 10.17
N LEU A 107 -17.61 7.02 10.30
CA LEU A 107 -18.53 5.89 10.34
C LEU A 107 -18.81 5.46 8.90
N PRO A 108 -18.62 4.18 8.53
CA PRO A 108 -19.02 3.71 7.20
C PRO A 108 -20.53 3.93 7.02
N PRO A 109 -21.00 4.22 5.78
CA PRO A 109 -22.41 4.43 5.53
C PRO A 109 -23.22 3.18 5.91
N LEU A 110 -24.29 3.39 6.66
CA LEU A 110 -25.20 2.37 7.22
C LEU A 110 -25.91 1.49 6.17
N ASN A 111 -25.63 1.64 4.88
CA ASN A 111 -26.31 0.98 3.77
C ASN A 111 -25.42 0.10 2.89
N SER A 112 -24.26 -0.34 3.36
CA SER A 112 -23.55 -1.44 2.67
C SER A 112 -24.32 -2.74 2.88
N PRO A 113 -24.57 -3.57 1.85
CA PRO A 113 -25.24 -4.84 2.01
C PRO A 113 -24.34 -5.81 2.76
N VAL A 114 -24.37 -5.74 4.07
CA VAL A 114 -23.73 -6.73 4.93
C VAL A 114 -24.47 -8.04 4.74
N ASN A 115 -23.78 -9.05 4.28
CA ASN A 115 -24.29 -10.41 4.20
C ASN A 115 -24.52 -10.91 5.65
N ARG A 116 -25.73 -10.67 6.18
CA ARG A 116 -26.14 -11.01 7.55
C ARG A 116 -26.34 -12.52 7.67
N GLY A 117 -25.21 -13.24 7.73
CA GLY A 117 -25.22 -14.69 8.01
C GLY A 117 -24.66 -15.06 9.40
N LYS A 118 -24.13 -14.11 10.18
CA LYS A 118 -23.67 -14.36 11.56
C LYS A 118 -24.18 -13.27 12.51
N THR A 119 -24.94 -13.69 13.51
CA THR A 119 -25.54 -12.86 14.58
C THR A 119 -24.54 -12.62 15.72
N THR A 120 -23.36 -12.07 15.46
CA THR A 120 -22.45 -11.61 16.51
C THR A 120 -22.47 -10.09 16.54
N SER A 121 -22.61 -9.50 17.74
CA SER A 121 -22.56 -8.06 17.92
C SER A 121 -21.13 -7.53 17.68
N PRO A 122 -20.94 -6.25 17.29
CA PRO A 122 -19.61 -5.66 17.14
C PRO A 122 -18.77 -5.74 18.42
N GLU A 123 -19.41 -5.76 19.58
CA GLU A 123 -18.76 -5.91 20.88
C GLU A 123 -18.23 -7.33 21.12
N GLU A 124 -18.95 -8.35 20.68
CA GLU A 124 -18.51 -9.76 20.76
C GLU A 124 -17.35 -10.06 19.81
N GLU A 125 -17.32 -9.44 18.63
CA GLU A 125 -16.19 -9.55 17.69
C GLU A 125 -14.94 -8.85 18.24
N ASN A 126 -15.07 -7.71 18.87
CA ASN A 126 -13.96 -7.02 19.55
C ASN A 126 -13.30 -7.89 20.64
N VAL A 127 -14.10 -8.59 21.42
CA VAL A 127 -13.59 -9.51 22.45
C VAL A 127 -12.90 -10.71 21.81
N ARG A 128 -13.42 -11.24 20.70
CA ARG A 128 -12.89 -12.42 20.03
C ARG A 128 -11.47 -12.24 19.46
N TYR A 129 -11.15 -11.02 19.00
CA TYR A 129 -9.87 -10.72 18.35
C TYR A 129 -9.02 -9.70 19.10
N SER A 130 -9.28 -9.52 20.41
CA SER A 130 -8.61 -8.51 21.25
C SER A 130 -7.08 -8.65 21.31
N ASP A 131 -6.58 -9.87 21.10
CA ASP A 131 -5.15 -10.21 21.09
C ASP A 131 -4.50 -10.18 19.71
N LYS A 132 -5.28 -9.85 18.67
CA LYS A 132 -4.77 -9.72 17.30
C LYS A 132 -4.50 -8.26 16.94
N ARG A 133 -3.55 -8.07 16.03
CA ARG A 133 -3.21 -6.76 15.44
C ARG A 133 -3.26 -6.85 13.92
N VAL A 134 -3.86 -5.85 13.31
CA VAL A 134 -4.01 -5.76 11.85
C VAL A 134 -3.46 -4.43 11.36
N TYR A 135 -2.54 -4.48 10.43
CA TYR A 135 -1.89 -3.32 9.83
C TYR A 135 -2.12 -3.30 8.33
N ILE A 136 -2.68 -2.22 7.83
CA ILE A 136 -2.85 -1.95 6.41
C ILE A 136 -1.81 -0.91 6.03
N LEU A 137 -0.78 -1.32 5.31
CA LEU A 137 0.27 -0.42 4.85
C LEU A 137 -0.04 0.09 3.45
N ARG A 138 -0.01 1.39 3.27
CA ARG A 138 -0.17 2.07 1.99
C ARG A 138 1.16 2.72 1.58
N PRO A 139 2.12 1.95 1.06
CA PRO A 139 3.39 2.52 0.60
C PRO A 139 3.18 3.42 -0.61
N CYS A 140 3.98 4.49 -0.67
CA CYS A 140 4.23 5.28 -1.86
C CYS A 140 5.03 4.47 -2.90
N MET A 141 5.69 5.13 -3.84
CA MET A 141 6.52 4.44 -4.83
C MET A 141 7.74 3.82 -4.15
N ILE A 142 7.74 2.49 -4.02
CA ILE A 142 8.85 1.76 -3.41
C ILE A 142 10.07 1.80 -4.34
N HIS A 143 11.23 2.10 -3.76
CA HIS A 143 12.50 2.08 -4.44
C HIS A 143 13.57 1.32 -3.66
N GLY A 144 14.61 0.87 -4.36
CA GLY A 144 15.71 0.11 -3.76
C GLY A 144 16.35 -0.85 -4.76
N PRO A 145 17.36 -1.62 -4.34
CA PRO A 145 18.00 -2.62 -5.18
C PRO A 145 16.99 -3.63 -5.75
N GLY A 146 17.09 -3.91 -7.05
CA GLY A 146 16.19 -4.87 -7.72
C GLY A 146 14.81 -4.33 -8.10
N ASN A 147 14.52 -3.03 -7.91
CA ASN A 147 13.27 -2.42 -8.36
C ASN A 147 13.04 -2.66 -9.87
N LYS A 148 11.80 -3.01 -10.23
CA LYS A 148 11.38 -3.25 -11.63
C LYS A 148 10.36 -2.21 -12.14
N GLY A 149 10.10 -1.16 -11.38
CA GLY A 149 9.08 -0.15 -11.67
C GLY A 149 9.56 0.97 -12.61
N ASN A 150 8.71 1.99 -12.76
CA ASN A 150 8.95 3.16 -13.62
C ASN A 150 10.23 3.94 -13.26
N LEU A 151 10.69 3.87 -12.01
CA LEU A 151 11.94 4.49 -11.59
C LEU A 151 13.15 3.94 -12.36
N ASN A 152 13.16 2.62 -12.66
CA ASN A 152 14.21 2.02 -13.48
C ASN A 152 14.18 2.50 -14.94
N LEU A 153 13.00 2.79 -15.47
CA LEU A 153 12.88 3.36 -16.81
C LEU A 153 13.53 4.76 -16.83
N LEU A 154 13.19 5.60 -15.84
CA LEU A 154 13.80 6.90 -15.69
C LEU A 154 15.33 6.83 -15.51
N TYR A 155 15.81 5.96 -14.62
CA TYR A 155 17.25 5.72 -14.42
C TYR A 155 17.96 5.33 -15.72
N ASN A 156 17.36 4.45 -16.53
CA ASN A 156 17.94 4.04 -17.80
C ASN A 156 17.99 5.17 -18.83
N VAL A 157 17.00 6.07 -18.84
CA VAL A 157 16.99 7.27 -19.69
C VAL A 157 18.13 8.21 -19.27
N VAL A 158 18.24 8.50 -17.98
CA VAL A 158 19.31 9.35 -17.40
C VAL A 158 20.69 8.72 -17.66
N LYS A 159 20.83 7.42 -17.44
CA LYS A 159 22.08 6.68 -17.70
C LYS A 159 22.55 6.77 -19.16
N LYS A 160 21.62 6.80 -20.10
CA LYS A 160 21.93 6.96 -21.53
C LYS A 160 22.23 8.39 -21.93
N GLY A 161 22.09 9.35 -21.02
CA GLY A 161 22.31 10.78 -21.30
C GLY A 161 21.24 11.39 -22.23
N ILE A 162 20.06 10.79 -22.29
CA ILE A 162 18.95 11.30 -23.10
C ILE A 162 18.38 12.53 -22.38
N PRO A 163 18.32 13.72 -23.03
CA PRO A 163 17.73 14.91 -22.42
C PRO A 163 16.28 14.65 -22.01
N TRP A 164 15.90 15.14 -20.82
CA TRP A 164 14.54 15.03 -20.32
C TRP A 164 13.65 16.13 -20.96
N PRO A 165 12.64 15.77 -21.77
CA PRO A 165 11.87 16.75 -22.53
C PRO A 165 10.78 17.48 -21.73
N LEU A 166 10.53 17.05 -20.48
CA LEU A 166 9.45 17.58 -19.64
C LEU A 166 10.00 18.39 -18.44
N GLY A 167 11.11 19.11 -18.65
CA GLY A 167 11.76 19.91 -17.59
C GLY A 167 10.88 21.01 -16.97
N ASP A 168 9.91 21.53 -17.70
CA ASP A 168 8.98 22.55 -17.21
C ASP A 168 7.78 21.97 -16.43
N PHE A 169 7.69 20.62 -16.30
CA PHE A 169 6.59 19.98 -15.61
C PHE A 169 6.89 19.90 -14.11
N GLU A 170 6.19 20.71 -13.33
CA GLU A 170 6.24 20.68 -11.88
C GLU A 170 5.35 19.54 -11.35
N ASN A 171 5.96 18.59 -10.69
CA ASN A 171 5.26 17.54 -9.94
C ASN A 171 6.05 17.23 -8.67
N LYS A 172 5.36 16.69 -7.67
CA LYS A 172 6.00 16.14 -6.47
C LYS A 172 5.49 14.74 -6.22
N ARG A 173 6.37 13.85 -5.83
CA ARG A 173 6.05 12.44 -5.52
C ARG A 173 6.79 12.01 -4.27
N SER A 174 6.07 11.33 -3.39
CA SER A 174 6.69 10.64 -2.26
C SER A 174 7.18 9.27 -2.69
N PHE A 175 8.29 8.88 -2.11
CA PHE A 175 8.93 7.58 -2.30
C PHE A 175 8.96 6.83 -0.98
N THR A 176 9.22 5.54 -1.01
CA THR A 176 9.45 4.71 0.16
C THR A 176 10.65 3.83 -0.12
N SER A 177 11.73 4.01 0.64
CA SER A 177 12.89 3.13 0.50
C SER A 177 12.56 1.73 1.03
N ILE A 178 13.13 0.71 0.39
CA ILE A 178 12.94 -0.68 0.85
C ILE A 178 13.49 -0.87 2.27
N ASP A 179 14.54 -0.15 2.63
CA ASP A 179 15.15 -0.23 3.96
C ASP A 179 14.22 0.35 5.03
N ASN A 180 13.62 1.53 4.79
CA ASN A 180 12.61 2.11 5.68
C ASN A 180 11.38 1.22 5.78
N LEU A 181 10.95 0.64 4.67
CA LEU A 181 9.82 -0.28 4.66
C LEU A 181 10.09 -1.54 5.50
N CYS A 182 11.29 -2.13 5.37
CA CYS A 182 11.71 -3.27 6.20
C CYS A 182 11.81 -2.90 7.67
N TYR A 183 12.35 -1.72 8.00
CA TYR A 183 12.44 -1.21 9.37
C TYR A 183 11.04 -1.07 10.02
N VAL A 184 10.07 -0.53 9.27
CA VAL A 184 8.70 -0.41 9.78
C VAL A 184 8.06 -1.78 9.97
N VAL A 185 8.21 -2.70 9.02
CA VAL A 185 7.67 -4.06 9.15
C VAL A 185 8.28 -4.77 10.37
N GLU A 186 9.58 -4.66 10.59
CA GLU A 186 10.24 -5.18 11.79
C GLU A 186 9.66 -4.56 13.07
N GLY A 187 9.47 -3.25 13.06
CA GLY A 187 8.83 -2.52 14.17
C GLY A 187 7.41 -3.02 14.46
N LEU A 188 6.60 -3.25 13.44
CA LEU A 188 5.25 -3.79 13.58
C LEU A 188 5.25 -5.23 14.11
N LEU A 189 6.25 -6.02 13.75
CA LEU A 189 6.39 -7.40 14.24
C LEU A 189 6.83 -7.46 15.70
N THR A 190 7.74 -6.57 16.12
CA THR A 190 8.43 -6.66 17.41
C THR A 190 7.83 -5.77 18.50
N LYS A 191 7.17 -4.67 18.13
CA LYS A 191 6.59 -3.69 19.08
C LYS A 191 5.07 -3.86 19.18
N ASP A 192 4.49 -3.33 20.26
CA ASP A 192 3.03 -3.20 20.38
C ASP A 192 2.57 -1.87 19.76
N VAL A 193 2.24 -1.96 18.49
CA VAL A 193 1.69 -0.83 17.71
C VAL A 193 0.19 -1.05 17.58
N ALA A 194 -0.60 0.00 17.60
CA ALA A 194 -2.05 -0.07 17.40
C ALA A 194 -2.38 -0.62 16.01
N SER A 195 -3.46 -1.38 15.88
CA SER A 195 -4.01 -1.74 14.57
C SER A 195 -4.44 -0.49 13.83
N GLY A 196 -4.24 -0.44 12.50
CA GLY A 196 -4.60 0.75 11.74
C GLY A 196 -4.17 0.71 10.28
N ILE A 197 -4.47 1.83 9.61
CA ILE A 197 -3.99 2.13 8.26
C ILE A 197 -2.82 3.08 8.40
N TYR A 198 -1.75 2.83 7.68
CA TYR A 198 -0.52 3.62 7.73
C TYR A 198 -0.03 3.95 6.32
N HIS A 199 0.08 5.23 6.01
CA HIS A 199 0.76 5.68 4.82
C HIS A 199 2.27 5.56 5.03
N MET A 200 2.97 5.10 4.00
CA MET A 200 4.41 4.88 4.05
C MET A 200 5.08 5.74 2.99
N GLY A 201 5.87 6.69 3.43
CA GLY A 201 6.68 7.58 2.59
C GLY A 201 7.94 8.00 3.32
N ASP A 202 9.00 8.28 2.57
CA ASP A 202 10.16 8.97 3.09
C ASP A 202 9.82 10.46 3.29
N ASP A 203 10.57 11.18 4.12
CA ASP A 203 10.21 12.52 4.58
C ASP A 203 10.11 13.58 3.46
N GLU A 204 10.83 13.37 2.34
CA GLU A 204 10.88 14.32 1.25
C GLU A 204 10.11 13.86 0.02
N ALA A 205 9.23 14.72 -0.49
CA ALA A 205 8.62 14.55 -1.80
C ALA A 205 9.53 15.21 -2.86
N LEU A 206 9.89 14.45 -3.88
CA LEU A 206 10.78 14.89 -4.95
C LEU A 206 10.00 15.12 -6.26
N SER A 207 10.35 16.18 -6.96
CA SER A 207 9.96 16.36 -8.35
C SER A 207 10.75 15.41 -9.26
N THR A 208 10.24 15.18 -10.47
CA THR A 208 10.98 14.39 -11.47
C THR A 208 12.33 15.03 -11.80
N ASN A 209 12.40 16.36 -11.82
CA ASN A 209 13.63 17.12 -12.10
C ASN A 209 14.67 16.94 -10.99
N GLU A 210 14.25 17.06 -9.71
CA GLU A 210 15.13 16.81 -8.56
C GLU A 210 15.64 15.36 -8.57
N LEU A 211 14.77 14.40 -8.87
CA LEU A 211 15.15 13.00 -8.95
C LEU A 211 16.17 12.74 -10.06
N ILE A 212 16.02 13.38 -11.24
CA ILE A 212 17.00 13.30 -12.32
C ILE A 212 18.32 13.96 -11.89
N ALA A 213 18.27 15.10 -11.19
CA ALA A 213 19.46 15.76 -10.67
C ALA A 213 20.24 14.85 -9.72
N LEU A 214 19.56 14.23 -8.76
CA LEU A 214 20.16 13.27 -7.83
C LEU A 214 20.76 12.05 -8.55
N MET A 215 20.06 11.53 -9.57
CA MET A 215 20.58 10.42 -10.38
C MET A 215 21.86 10.83 -11.16
N CYS A 216 21.90 12.03 -11.72
CA CYS A 216 23.07 12.55 -12.41
C CYS A 216 24.24 12.73 -11.45
N GLU A 217 24.01 13.33 -10.28
CA GLU A 217 25.01 13.51 -9.23
C GLU A 217 25.61 12.18 -8.78
N ALA A 218 24.75 11.19 -8.47
CA ALA A 218 25.17 9.84 -8.08
C ALA A 218 26.01 9.12 -9.16
N MET A 219 25.83 9.49 -10.44
CA MET A 219 26.62 8.97 -11.57
C MET A 219 27.85 9.82 -11.89
N GLY A 220 28.14 10.88 -11.15
CA GLY A 220 29.24 11.82 -11.44
C GLY A 220 29.05 12.61 -12.74
N ARG A 221 27.79 12.89 -13.14
CA ARG A 221 27.44 13.59 -14.38
C ARG A 221 26.84 14.96 -14.07
N SER A 222 27.14 15.96 -14.87
CA SER A 222 26.40 17.22 -14.86
C SER A 222 25.08 17.09 -15.62
N LEU A 223 24.03 17.76 -15.13
CA LEU A 223 22.76 17.90 -15.84
C LEU A 223 23.01 18.59 -17.20
N THR A 224 22.79 17.89 -18.29
CA THR A 224 22.62 18.53 -19.60
C THR A 224 21.17 19.01 -19.68
N SER A 225 20.93 20.29 -19.28
CA SER A 225 19.68 20.97 -19.55
C SER A 225 19.53 21.09 -21.07
N GLY A 226 18.64 20.30 -21.65
CA GLY A 226 18.15 20.57 -23.00
C GLY A 226 17.38 21.90 -22.95
N LYS A 227 17.92 22.94 -23.60
CA LYS A 227 17.19 24.16 -23.94
C LYS A 227 16.22 23.86 -25.07
#